data_b34f98f0ce2cc5d55270ebd6e013f62f
#
_entry.id   b34f98f0ce2cc5d55270ebd6e013f62f
#
_cell.length_a   1.000
_cell.length_b   1.000
_cell.length_c   1.000
_cell.angle_alpha   90.00
_cell.angle_beta   90.00
_cell.angle_gamma   90.00
#
_symmetry.space_group_name_H-M   'P 1'
#
loop_
_entity.id
_entity.type
_entity.pdbx_description
1 polymer ?
#
loop_
_entity_poly.entity_id
_entity_poly.type
_entity_poly.pdbx_seq_one_letter_code
_entity_poly.pdbx_strand_id
1 'polypeptide(L)'
;MRRFTLTAALVLLAGLSGLSGHGAEKTKLTELMQRKLVNAQKVLAAVATNDFKAIRKHAEELIDISKEAEFKVLKTPRYELLAEDFRRAAGELVQSAKDRNVDGASLAYVQMSLSCFKCHKHVREVRMARAD
;
A
#
# COMPACT_ATOMS: atom_id res chain seq x y z
N MET A 1 48.12 44.40 34.20
CA MET A 1 47.97 42.95 34.40
C MET A 1 46.46 42.62 34.48
N ARG A 2 45.86 42.29 33.38
CA ARG A 2 44.39 42.03 33.30
C ARG A 2 44.20 40.57 32.97
N ARG A 3 43.70 39.79 33.93
CA ARG A 3 43.25 38.43 33.76
C ARG A 3 41.82 38.49 33.23
N PHE A 4 41.62 38.18 31.96
CA PHE A 4 40.29 37.96 31.41
C PHE A 4 39.94 36.48 31.57
N THR A 5 38.95 36.22 32.38
CA THR A 5 38.27 34.96 32.56
C THR A 5 37.43 34.64 31.35
N LEU A 6 37.77 33.57 30.63
CA LEU A 6 36.93 32.95 29.62
C LEU A 6 36.01 31.94 30.31
N THR A 7 34.79 32.33 30.60
CA THR A 7 33.70 31.44 30.93
C THR A 7 32.47 31.90 30.11
N ALA A 8 32.05 31.11 29.23
CA ALA A 8 30.66 30.97 28.73
C ALA A 8 30.66 30.56 27.24
N ALA A 9 30.46 29.29 26.97
CA ALA A 9 29.69 28.81 25.82
C ALA A 9 29.62 27.27 25.83
N LEU A 10 28.81 26.75 26.70
CA LEU A 10 28.45 25.32 26.64
C LEU A 10 26.98 25.13 27.09
N VAL A 11 26.03 25.63 26.33
CA VAL A 11 24.64 25.22 26.39
C VAL A 11 24.05 25.54 25.02
N LEU A 12 23.68 24.53 24.26
CA LEU A 12 22.58 24.47 23.27
C LEU A 12 22.86 23.40 22.19
N LEU A 13 22.80 22.14 22.58
CA LEU A 13 22.69 21.04 21.64
C LEU A 13 21.84 19.92 22.27
N ALA A 14 20.60 20.23 22.59
CA ALA A 14 19.61 19.20 22.97
C ALA A 14 18.24 19.71 22.49
N GLY A 15 17.83 19.29 21.30
CA GLY A 15 16.47 19.63 20.87
C GLY A 15 16.18 19.44 19.38
N LEU A 16 16.67 18.36 18.74
CA LEU A 16 16.25 18.05 17.37
C LEU A 16 16.09 16.53 17.15
N SER A 17 15.32 15.87 18.01
CA SER A 17 15.10 14.41 17.88
C SER A 17 13.65 14.01 17.68
N GLY A 18 12.79 14.88 17.14
CA GLY A 18 11.34 14.66 17.14
C GLY A 18 10.63 14.58 15.79
N LEU A 19 11.30 14.76 14.64
CA LEU A 19 10.58 14.89 13.34
C LEU A 19 10.75 13.74 12.35
N SER A 20 11.45 12.66 12.68
CA SER A 20 11.79 11.62 11.69
C SER A 20 10.70 10.55 11.43
N GLY A 21 9.70 10.40 12.29
CA GLY A 21 8.75 9.27 12.21
C GLY A 21 7.73 9.38 11.08
N HIS A 22 7.16 10.54 10.84
CA HIS A 22 6.09 10.73 9.85
C HIS A 22 6.57 10.64 8.39
N GLY A 23 7.77 11.06 8.11
CA GLY A 23 8.36 10.97 6.76
C GLY A 23 8.65 9.53 6.35
N ALA A 24 9.20 8.73 7.25
CA ALA A 24 9.55 7.33 6.99
C ALA A 24 8.32 6.43 6.79
N GLU A 25 7.25 6.63 7.55
CA GLU A 25 6.00 5.89 7.41
C GLU A 25 5.29 6.21 6.07
N LYS A 26 5.25 7.49 5.69
CA LYS A 26 4.69 7.92 4.40
C LYS A 26 5.48 7.35 3.22
N THR A 27 6.80 7.24 3.33
CA THR A 27 7.66 6.63 2.30
C THR A 27 7.35 5.16 2.13
N LYS A 28 7.28 4.39 3.24
CA LYS A 28 6.95 2.96 3.22
C LYS A 28 5.59 2.67 2.58
N LEU A 29 4.57 3.46 2.92
CA LEU A 29 3.24 3.34 2.31
C LEU A 29 3.29 3.62 0.80
N THR A 30 4.05 4.61 0.37
CA THR A 30 4.23 4.94 -1.05
C THR A 30 4.91 3.80 -1.80
N GLU A 31 5.97 3.22 -1.26
CA GLU A 31 6.65 2.06 -1.84
C GLU A 31 5.73 0.85 -1.94
N LEU A 32 4.95 0.59 -0.90
CA LEU A 32 3.95 -0.49 -0.89
C LEU A 32 2.90 -0.30 -1.99
N MET A 33 2.37 0.92 -2.17
CA MET A 33 1.41 1.22 -3.22
C MET A 33 2.02 1.13 -4.62
N GLN A 34 3.29 1.48 -4.80
CA GLN A 34 4.03 1.27 -6.06
C GLN A 34 4.19 -0.23 -6.37
N ARG A 35 4.59 -1.05 -5.39
CA ARG A 35 4.67 -2.51 -5.55
C ARG A 35 3.32 -3.09 -5.95
N LYS A 36 2.23 -2.63 -5.31
CA LYS A 36 0.86 -3.03 -5.63
C LYS A 36 0.49 -2.68 -7.07
N LEU A 37 0.78 -1.45 -7.51
CA LEU A 37 0.50 -1.00 -8.88
C LEU A 37 1.28 -1.82 -9.91
N VAL A 38 2.57 -2.03 -9.70
CA VAL A 38 3.43 -2.82 -10.61
C VAL A 38 2.90 -4.25 -10.75
N ASN A 39 2.50 -4.90 -9.64
CA ASN A 39 1.96 -6.26 -9.72
C ASN A 39 0.59 -6.29 -10.41
N ALA A 40 -0.28 -5.30 -10.20
CA ALA A 40 -1.56 -5.21 -10.91
C ALA A 40 -1.37 -5.03 -12.43
N GLN A 41 -0.40 -4.22 -12.87
CA GLN A 41 -0.04 -4.07 -14.27
C GLN A 41 0.49 -5.38 -14.88
N LYS A 42 1.31 -6.12 -14.14
CA LYS A 42 1.81 -7.44 -14.56
C LYS A 42 0.69 -8.47 -14.67
N VAL A 43 -0.30 -8.45 -13.78
CA VAL A 43 -1.51 -9.28 -13.92
C VAL A 43 -2.25 -8.93 -15.21
N LEU A 44 -2.45 -7.65 -15.51
CA LEU A 44 -3.11 -7.24 -16.76
C LEU A 44 -2.39 -7.77 -17.99
N ALA A 45 -1.08 -7.58 -18.05
CA ALA A 45 -0.26 -8.08 -19.15
C ALA A 45 -0.35 -9.62 -19.28
N ALA A 46 -0.31 -10.31 -18.15
CA ALA A 46 -0.38 -11.78 -18.11
C ALA A 46 -1.77 -12.32 -18.54
N VAL A 47 -2.86 -11.64 -18.16
CA VAL A 47 -4.22 -11.98 -18.62
C VAL A 47 -4.31 -11.79 -20.14
N ALA A 48 -3.83 -10.67 -20.67
CA ALA A 48 -3.85 -10.37 -22.11
C ALA A 48 -3.05 -11.36 -22.95
N THR A 49 -2.05 -12.03 -22.37
CA THR A 49 -1.19 -13.00 -23.05
C THR A 49 -1.45 -14.46 -22.64
N ASN A 50 -2.49 -14.72 -21.85
CA ASN A 50 -2.83 -16.06 -21.31
C ASN A 50 -1.68 -16.71 -20.53
N ASP A 51 -0.82 -15.92 -19.87
CA ASP A 51 0.25 -16.42 -19.01
C ASP A 51 -0.27 -16.71 -17.61
N PHE A 52 -0.88 -17.89 -17.43
CA PHE A 52 -1.47 -18.33 -16.16
C PHE A 52 -0.46 -18.41 -15.01
N LYS A 53 0.82 -18.70 -15.32
CA LYS A 53 1.88 -18.73 -14.30
C LYS A 53 2.15 -17.33 -13.76
N ALA A 54 2.24 -16.34 -14.64
CA ALA A 54 2.43 -14.94 -14.24
C ALA A 54 1.19 -14.37 -13.56
N ILE A 55 -0.04 -14.68 -14.02
CA ILE A 55 -1.29 -14.29 -13.35
C ILE A 55 -1.24 -14.74 -11.89
N ARG A 56 -1.01 -16.04 -11.65
CA ARG A 56 -0.95 -16.60 -10.29
C ARG A 56 0.12 -15.91 -9.45
N LYS A 57 1.34 -15.83 -9.94
CA LYS A 57 2.48 -15.24 -9.22
C LYS A 57 2.17 -13.82 -8.75
N HIS A 58 1.71 -12.96 -9.64
CA HIS A 58 1.49 -11.55 -9.33
C HIS A 58 0.21 -11.31 -8.52
N ALA A 59 -0.80 -12.17 -8.65
CA ALA A 59 -1.98 -12.14 -7.78
C ALA A 59 -1.65 -12.60 -6.35
N GLU A 60 -0.85 -13.63 -6.15
CA GLU A 60 -0.34 -14.05 -4.83
C GLU A 60 0.46 -12.92 -4.17
N GLU A 61 1.36 -12.24 -4.90
CA GLU A 61 2.10 -11.08 -4.39
C GLU A 61 1.16 -9.93 -3.98
N LEU A 62 0.09 -9.67 -4.73
CA LEU A 62 -0.91 -8.66 -4.37
C LEU A 62 -1.65 -9.00 -3.07
N ILE A 63 -1.94 -10.28 -2.84
CA ILE A 63 -2.53 -10.75 -1.58
C ILE A 63 -1.56 -10.52 -0.43
N ASP A 64 -0.28 -10.85 -0.59
CA ASP A 64 0.74 -10.71 0.45
C ASP A 64 1.00 -9.24 0.78
N ILE A 65 1.12 -8.36 -0.21
CA ILE A 65 1.18 -6.90 -0.01
C ILE A 65 0.00 -6.41 0.83
N SER A 66 -1.21 -6.94 0.60
CA SER A 66 -2.41 -6.52 1.35
C SER A 66 -2.42 -6.93 2.83
N LYS A 67 -1.53 -7.80 3.24
CA LYS A 67 -1.37 -8.26 4.63
C LYS A 67 -0.31 -7.47 5.40
N GLU A 68 0.55 -6.71 4.70
CA GLU A 68 1.59 -5.91 5.34
C GLU A 68 0.98 -4.84 6.28
N ALA A 69 1.69 -4.50 7.35
CA ALA A 69 1.21 -3.58 8.36
C ALA A 69 0.92 -2.18 7.79
N GLU A 70 1.74 -1.74 6.85
CA GLU A 70 1.61 -0.46 6.16
C GLU A 70 0.35 -0.35 5.30
N PHE A 71 -0.25 -1.48 4.90
CA PHE A 71 -1.52 -1.49 4.18
C PHE A 71 -2.69 -1.04 5.06
N LYS A 72 -2.58 -1.18 6.39
CA LYS A 72 -3.64 -0.86 7.35
C LYS A 72 -3.67 0.61 7.74
N VAL A 73 -3.91 1.49 6.78
CA VAL A 73 -3.88 2.96 6.97
C VAL A 73 -5.08 3.52 7.75
N LEU A 74 -6.18 2.79 7.83
CA LEU A 74 -7.38 3.16 8.59
C LEU A 74 -7.85 1.97 9.43
N LYS A 75 -8.33 2.28 10.65
CA LYS A 75 -8.93 1.30 11.57
C LYS A 75 -10.45 1.44 11.57
N THR A 76 -11.09 1.33 10.41
CA THR A 76 -12.54 1.42 10.29
C THR A 76 -13.11 0.12 9.72
N PRO A 77 -14.32 -0.33 10.14
CA PRO A 77 -14.95 -1.53 9.60
C PRO A 77 -15.09 -1.46 8.06
N ARG A 78 -15.37 -0.27 7.53
CA ARG A 78 -15.46 -0.04 6.09
C ARG A 78 -14.14 -0.29 5.36
N TYR A 79 -13.02 0.12 5.96
CA TYR A 79 -11.70 -0.12 5.37
C TYR A 79 -11.37 -1.61 5.34
N GLU A 80 -11.63 -2.33 6.43
CA GLU A 80 -11.40 -3.79 6.51
C GLU A 80 -12.22 -4.53 5.45
N LEU A 81 -13.49 -4.17 5.29
CA LEU A 81 -14.35 -4.77 4.26
C LEU A 81 -13.81 -4.55 2.84
N LEU A 82 -13.33 -3.33 2.53
CA LEU A 82 -12.74 -3.01 1.23
C LEU A 82 -11.41 -3.75 0.99
N ALA A 83 -10.62 -3.98 2.05
CA ALA A 83 -9.40 -4.76 1.98
C ALA A 83 -9.70 -6.26 1.76
N GLU A 84 -10.76 -6.78 2.36
CA GLU A 84 -11.24 -8.16 2.12
C GLU A 84 -11.75 -8.35 0.70
N ASP A 85 -12.55 -7.41 0.18
CA ASP A 85 -13.02 -7.43 -1.21
C ASP A 85 -11.85 -7.48 -2.20
N PHE A 86 -10.79 -6.71 -1.93
CA PHE A 86 -9.59 -6.76 -2.74
C PHE A 86 -8.91 -8.13 -2.69
N ARG A 87 -8.72 -8.71 -1.47
CA ARG A 87 -8.09 -10.03 -1.31
C ARG A 87 -8.91 -11.14 -1.95
N ARG A 88 -10.24 -11.06 -1.87
CA ARG A 88 -11.13 -12.02 -2.51
C ARG A 88 -10.97 -11.98 -4.02
N ALA A 89 -11.02 -10.81 -4.65
CA ALA A 89 -10.84 -10.69 -6.10
C ALA A 89 -9.44 -11.14 -6.58
N ALA A 90 -8.40 -10.86 -5.80
CA ALA A 90 -7.05 -11.38 -6.08
C ALA A 90 -6.98 -12.91 -5.91
N GLY A 91 -7.71 -13.48 -4.95
CA GLY A 91 -7.85 -14.93 -4.79
C GLY A 91 -8.56 -15.60 -5.96
N GLU A 92 -9.58 -14.94 -6.52
CA GLU A 92 -10.28 -15.40 -7.74
C GLU A 92 -9.33 -15.42 -8.96
N LEU A 93 -8.41 -14.45 -9.07
CA LEU A 93 -7.34 -14.47 -10.08
C LEU A 93 -6.43 -15.70 -9.93
N VAL A 94 -6.01 -16.01 -8.70
CA VAL A 94 -5.18 -17.19 -8.41
C VAL A 94 -5.91 -18.46 -8.81
N GLN A 95 -7.20 -18.58 -8.45
CA GLN A 95 -8.00 -19.76 -8.79
C GLN A 95 -8.21 -19.88 -10.30
N SER A 96 -8.62 -18.81 -10.98
CA SER A 96 -8.80 -18.79 -12.43
C SER A 96 -7.51 -19.17 -13.17
N ALA A 97 -6.35 -18.74 -12.66
CA ALA A 97 -5.07 -19.11 -13.24
C ALA A 97 -4.76 -20.61 -13.06
N LYS A 98 -5.09 -21.22 -11.91
CA LYS A 98 -4.96 -22.66 -11.68
C LYS A 98 -5.85 -23.47 -12.64
N ASP A 99 -7.07 -22.98 -12.86
CA ASP A 99 -8.08 -23.61 -13.73
C ASP A 99 -7.84 -23.30 -15.22
N ARG A 100 -6.82 -22.51 -15.56
CA ARG A 100 -6.51 -22.01 -16.90
C ARG A 100 -7.71 -21.32 -17.57
N ASN A 101 -8.52 -20.63 -16.76
CA ASN A 101 -9.72 -19.93 -17.17
C ASN A 101 -9.40 -18.43 -17.38
N VAL A 102 -9.16 -18.02 -18.62
CA VAL A 102 -8.84 -16.62 -18.95
C VAL A 102 -10.02 -15.68 -18.77
N ASP A 103 -11.25 -16.13 -19.04
CA ASP A 103 -12.45 -15.30 -18.88
C ASP A 103 -12.71 -15.01 -17.39
N GLY A 104 -12.58 -16.02 -16.54
CA GLY A 104 -12.62 -15.87 -15.08
C GLY A 104 -11.52 -14.94 -14.56
N ALA A 105 -10.29 -15.09 -15.07
CA ALA A 105 -9.20 -14.19 -14.70
C ALA A 105 -9.44 -12.74 -15.15
N SER A 106 -10.00 -12.54 -16.33
CA SER A 106 -10.35 -11.21 -16.84
C SER A 106 -11.40 -10.53 -15.96
N LEU A 107 -12.45 -11.25 -15.59
CA LEU A 107 -13.50 -10.75 -14.69
C LEU A 107 -12.95 -10.43 -13.31
N ALA A 108 -12.16 -11.33 -12.73
CA ALA A 108 -11.52 -11.13 -11.42
C ALA A 108 -10.57 -9.93 -11.42
N TYR A 109 -9.84 -9.70 -12.52
CA TYR A 109 -8.97 -8.52 -12.68
C TYR A 109 -9.78 -7.21 -12.64
N VAL A 110 -10.91 -7.16 -13.34
CA VAL A 110 -11.81 -5.99 -13.31
C VAL A 110 -12.33 -5.75 -11.90
N GLN A 111 -12.80 -6.78 -11.22
CA GLN A 111 -13.31 -6.69 -9.84
C GLN A 111 -12.22 -6.20 -8.87
N MET A 112 -11.01 -6.73 -8.98
CA MET A 112 -9.85 -6.29 -8.20
C MET A 112 -9.54 -4.82 -8.45
N SER A 113 -9.54 -4.37 -9.71
CA SER A 113 -9.31 -2.98 -10.07
C SER A 113 -10.36 -2.05 -9.48
N LEU A 114 -11.65 -2.42 -9.55
CA LEU A 114 -12.74 -1.66 -8.93
C LEU A 114 -12.59 -1.56 -7.41
N SER A 115 -12.09 -2.61 -6.75
CA SER A 115 -11.83 -2.58 -5.30
C SER A 115 -10.74 -1.56 -4.93
N CYS A 116 -9.71 -1.40 -5.79
CA CYS A 116 -8.69 -0.37 -5.61
C CYS A 116 -9.31 1.05 -5.59
N PHE A 117 -10.17 1.35 -6.55
CA PHE A 117 -10.82 2.67 -6.64
C PHE A 117 -11.76 2.93 -5.45
N LYS A 118 -12.54 1.93 -5.02
CA LYS A 118 -13.43 2.04 -3.87
C LYS A 118 -12.67 2.32 -2.58
N CYS A 119 -11.56 1.59 -2.35
CA CYS A 119 -10.70 1.78 -1.19
C CYS A 119 -10.04 3.16 -1.19
N HIS A 120 -9.46 3.58 -2.31
CA HIS A 120 -8.83 4.89 -2.46
C HIS A 120 -9.83 6.04 -2.31
N LYS A 121 -11.07 5.89 -2.80
CA LYS A 121 -12.17 6.85 -2.58
C LYS A 121 -12.44 7.00 -1.08
N HIS A 122 -12.65 5.88 -0.37
CA HIS A 122 -12.92 5.88 1.06
C HIS A 122 -11.80 6.53 1.88
N VAL A 123 -10.54 6.23 1.57
CA VAL A 123 -9.38 6.84 2.26
C VAL A 123 -9.35 8.35 2.06
N ARG A 124 -9.64 8.85 0.86
CA ARG A 124 -9.71 10.30 0.59
C ARG A 124 -10.85 10.96 1.36
N GLU A 125 -12.04 10.38 1.37
CA GLU A 125 -13.21 10.91 2.10
C GLU A 125 -12.92 11.03 3.60
N VAL A 126 -12.35 10.00 4.22
CA VAL A 126 -12.01 10.02 5.65
C VAL A 126 -10.91 11.06 5.96
N ARG A 127 -9.95 11.24 5.05
CA ARG A 127 -8.89 12.26 5.25
C ARG A 127 -9.42 13.69 5.12
N MET A 128 -10.30 13.94 4.18
CA MET A 128 -10.95 15.26 4.03
C MET A 128 -11.81 15.60 5.24
N ALA A 129 -12.65 14.66 5.70
CA ALA A 129 -13.50 14.85 6.89
C ALA A 129 -12.72 15.06 8.22
N ARG A 130 -11.41 14.83 8.24
CA ARG A 130 -10.56 15.09 9.41
C ARG A 130 -9.79 16.41 9.31
N ALA A 131 -9.79 17.03 8.15
CA ALA A 131 -9.11 18.29 7.90
C ALA A 131 -10.02 19.50 8.13
N ASP A 132 -11.36 19.28 8.19
CA ASP A 132 -12.39 20.26 8.55
C ASP A 132 -12.63 20.23 10.06
#